data_7bd97a4c66084321241fbb8db7495718
#
_entry.id   7bd97a4c66084321241fbb8db7495718
#
_cell.length_a   1.000
_cell.length_b   1.000
_cell.length_c   1.000
_cell.angle_alpha   90.00
_cell.angle_beta   90.00
_cell.angle_gamma   90.00
#
_symmetry.space_group_name_H-M   'P 1'
#
loop_
_entity.id
_entity.type
_entity.pdbx_description
1 polymer ?
#
loop_
_entity_poly.entity_id
_entity_poly.type
_entity_poly.pdbx_seq_one_letter_code
_entity_poly.pdbx_strand_id
1 'polypeptide(L)'
;VGPEVCLERNPSLVYGRMTGWGQSGPYAHAAGHDINYIALAGALAHFGRSDSGPVPPLNLVGDFGGGGMYLAFGMVCALLNARNTGKGQVVDAAMVDGVASLMGFIHGMMATGFQVPERGSNLLDTGAHFYDVYECSDGKYISIGSIEPQFYSELIQKLELDSEKFAHQMDRTKWPELKDEIAKVVRGKSRDEWDEILAGTDVCYAPV
;
A
#
# COMPACT_ATOMS: atom_id res chain seq x y z
N VAL A 1 12.47 30.75 -12.32
CA VAL A 1 13.03 31.34 -11.09
C VAL A 1 13.38 30.18 -10.17
N GLY A 2 14.66 30.01 -9.86
CA GLY A 2 15.18 28.93 -9.01
C GLY A 2 15.14 29.29 -7.51
N PRO A 3 15.40 28.30 -6.64
CA PRO A 3 15.38 28.51 -5.20
C PRO A 3 16.40 29.52 -4.71
N GLU A 4 17.57 29.62 -5.37
CA GLU A 4 18.66 30.53 -5.00
C GLU A 4 18.17 31.98 -5.02
N VAL A 5 17.55 32.40 -6.13
CA VAL A 5 17.02 33.77 -6.29
C VAL A 5 15.89 34.07 -5.30
N CYS A 6 15.07 33.05 -5.00
CA CYS A 6 13.97 33.19 -4.04
C CYS A 6 14.50 33.35 -2.61
N LEU A 7 15.47 32.53 -2.21
CA LEU A 7 16.09 32.56 -0.88
C LEU A 7 16.97 33.80 -0.66
N GLU A 8 17.60 34.33 -1.70
CA GLU A 8 18.33 35.60 -1.64
C GLU A 8 17.39 36.77 -1.30
N ARG A 9 16.18 36.77 -1.88
CA ARG A 9 15.13 37.81 -1.61
C ARG A 9 14.44 37.63 -0.28
N ASN A 10 14.22 36.37 0.11
CA ASN A 10 13.58 36.03 1.37
C ASN A 10 14.31 34.84 2.01
N PRO A 11 15.26 35.10 2.90
CA PRO A 11 16.05 34.03 3.56
C PRO A 11 15.21 33.07 4.42
N SER A 12 13.99 33.41 4.78
CA SER A 12 13.07 32.54 5.55
C SER A 12 12.10 31.76 4.68
N LEU A 13 12.18 31.90 3.34
CA LEU A 13 11.32 31.17 2.43
C LEU A 13 11.56 29.66 2.49
N VAL A 14 10.50 28.88 2.48
CA VAL A 14 10.55 27.43 2.20
C VAL A 14 10.20 27.22 0.73
N TYR A 15 11.11 26.64 -0.01
CA TYR A 15 10.99 26.38 -1.43
C TYR A 15 10.79 24.86 -1.66
N GLY A 16 9.54 24.43 -1.90
CA GLY A 16 9.22 23.03 -2.21
C GLY A 16 9.31 22.76 -3.71
N ARG A 17 9.94 21.66 -4.09
CA ARG A 17 9.92 21.14 -5.45
C ARG A 17 9.72 19.63 -5.45
N MET A 18 8.89 19.15 -6.34
CA MET A 18 8.61 17.73 -6.53
C MET A 18 9.00 17.31 -7.94
N THR A 19 9.72 16.20 -8.04
CA THR A 19 10.17 15.62 -9.31
C THR A 19 9.98 14.11 -9.29
N GLY A 20 10.05 13.48 -10.45
CA GLY A 20 10.04 12.02 -10.54
C GLY A 20 11.33 11.39 -10.03
N TRP A 21 12.47 11.93 -10.47
CA TRP A 21 13.77 11.28 -10.35
C TRP A 21 14.79 12.03 -9.47
N GLY A 22 14.42 13.18 -8.93
CA GLY A 22 15.35 14.07 -8.24
C GLY A 22 16.05 15.04 -9.19
N GLN A 23 17.01 15.82 -8.62
CA GLN A 23 17.72 16.89 -9.33
C GLN A 23 19.04 16.43 -9.96
N SER A 24 19.49 15.22 -9.66
CA SER A 24 20.74 14.65 -10.11
C SER A 24 20.58 13.19 -10.49
N GLY A 25 21.59 12.62 -11.14
CA GLY A 25 21.57 11.23 -11.58
C GLY A 25 21.12 11.05 -13.03
N PRO A 26 21.16 9.81 -13.55
CA PRO A 26 20.99 9.53 -14.98
C PRO A 26 19.58 9.83 -15.50
N TYR A 27 18.57 9.83 -14.64
CA TYR A 27 17.17 10.08 -15.01
C TYR A 27 16.69 11.51 -14.72
N ALA A 28 17.52 12.38 -14.14
CA ALA A 28 17.09 13.72 -13.71
C ALA A 28 16.43 14.56 -14.82
N HIS A 29 16.79 14.34 -16.08
CA HIS A 29 16.25 15.03 -17.25
C HIS A 29 15.31 14.17 -18.10
N ALA A 30 15.04 12.93 -17.65
CA ALA A 30 14.15 12.02 -18.37
C ALA A 30 12.69 12.26 -17.96
N ALA A 31 11.78 12.09 -18.92
CA ALA A 31 10.36 12.04 -18.62
C ALA A 31 10.00 10.74 -17.87
N GLY A 32 8.96 10.82 -17.05
CA GLY A 32 8.42 9.67 -16.35
C GLY A 32 7.10 10.04 -15.67
N HIS A 33 6.38 9.02 -15.26
CA HIS A 33 5.13 9.11 -14.50
C HIS A 33 5.16 8.12 -13.33
N ASP A 34 4.13 8.17 -12.47
CA ASP A 34 3.99 7.32 -11.29
C ASP A 34 4.48 5.88 -11.53
N ILE A 35 3.93 5.21 -12.55
CA ILE A 35 4.25 3.82 -12.89
C ILE A 35 5.76 3.56 -13.08
N ASN A 36 6.50 4.55 -13.59
CA ASN A 36 7.94 4.43 -13.81
C ASN A 36 8.71 4.59 -12.49
N TYR A 37 8.27 5.51 -11.62
CA TYR A 37 8.90 5.75 -10.32
C TYR A 37 8.69 4.56 -9.39
N ILE A 38 7.46 4.02 -9.32
CA ILE A 38 7.16 2.83 -8.52
C ILE A 38 7.82 1.56 -9.07
N ALA A 39 8.03 1.47 -10.39
CA ALA A 39 8.74 0.35 -11.00
C ALA A 39 10.23 0.36 -10.61
N LEU A 40 10.91 1.50 -10.76
CA LEU A 40 12.33 1.61 -10.43
C LEU A 40 12.59 1.44 -8.93
N ALA A 41 11.71 1.95 -8.08
CA ALA A 41 11.78 1.76 -6.63
C ALA A 41 11.42 0.33 -6.17
N GLY A 42 10.99 -0.56 -7.08
CA GLY A 42 10.65 -1.94 -6.78
C GLY A 42 9.21 -2.18 -6.32
N ALA A 43 8.44 -1.15 -6.01
CA ALA A 43 7.08 -1.27 -5.47
C ALA A 43 6.12 -1.97 -6.46
N LEU A 44 6.19 -1.61 -7.76
CA LEU A 44 5.28 -2.16 -8.77
C LEU A 44 5.36 -3.69 -8.87
N ALA A 45 6.52 -4.28 -8.60
CA ALA A 45 6.69 -5.74 -8.64
C ALA A 45 5.80 -6.48 -7.63
N HIS A 46 5.40 -5.81 -6.54
CA HIS A 46 4.58 -6.39 -5.46
C HIS A 46 3.08 -6.19 -5.65
N PHE A 47 2.63 -5.39 -6.61
CA PHE A 47 1.20 -5.15 -6.85
C PHE A 47 0.64 -6.12 -7.89
N GLY A 48 -0.46 -6.78 -7.56
CA GLY A 48 -1.15 -7.73 -8.41
C GLY A 48 -1.22 -9.13 -7.81
N ARG A 49 -1.88 -10.04 -8.53
CA ARG A 49 -2.05 -11.44 -8.13
C ARG A 49 -0.92 -12.32 -8.67
N SER A 50 -0.79 -13.53 -8.14
CA SER A 50 0.26 -14.49 -8.54
C SER A 50 0.15 -14.96 -10.00
N ASP A 51 -1.05 -14.97 -10.54
CA ASP A 51 -1.40 -15.44 -11.90
C ASP A 51 -1.41 -14.33 -12.95
N SER A 52 -1.07 -13.10 -12.58
CA SER A 52 -1.07 -11.93 -13.46
C SER A 52 0.27 -11.19 -13.48
N GLY A 53 0.45 -10.30 -14.45
CA GLY A 53 1.53 -9.30 -14.41
C GLY A 53 1.35 -8.29 -13.27
N PRO A 54 2.36 -7.44 -13.00
CA PRO A 54 2.21 -6.32 -12.08
C PRO A 54 1.06 -5.40 -12.49
N VAL A 55 0.26 -4.96 -11.51
CA VAL A 55 -0.90 -4.09 -11.73
C VAL A 55 -0.62 -2.73 -11.10
N PRO A 56 -0.62 -1.61 -11.87
CA PRO A 56 -0.40 -0.30 -11.30
C PRO A 56 -1.58 0.14 -10.42
N PRO A 57 -1.33 0.62 -9.19
CA PRO A 57 -2.37 1.06 -8.25
C PRO A 57 -2.80 2.52 -8.54
N LEU A 58 -3.14 2.83 -9.79
CA LEU A 58 -3.31 4.19 -10.27
C LEU A 58 -2.02 5.01 -10.05
N ASN A 59 -2.13 6.29 -9.71
CA ASN A 59 -1.00 7.15 -9.37
C ASN A 59 -0.94 7.47 -7.86
N LEU A 60 -1.46 6.55 -7.03
CA LEU A 60 -1.58 6.79 -5.59
C LEU A 60 -0.24 6.63 -4.85
N VAL A 61 0.63 5.75 -5.33
CA VAL A 61 1.87 5.38 -4.62
C VAL A 61 3.03 6.27 -4.98
N GLY A 62 3.25 6.58 -6.26
CA GLY A 62 4.32 7.46 -6.71
C GLY A 62 3.98 8.93 -6.51
N ASP A 63 2.96 9.43 -7.24
CA ASP A 63 2.63 10.85 -7.26
C ASP A 63 2.12 11.36 -5.91
N PHE A 64 1.18 10.66 -5.29
CA PHE A 64 0.57 11.11 -4.04
C PHE A 64 1.33 10.62 -2.81
N GLY A 65 1.55 9.32 -2.66
CA GLY A 65 2.23 8.74 -1.49
C GLY A 65 3.69 9.19 -1.39
N GLY A 66 4.50 8.84 -2.39
CA GLY A 66 5.93 9.12 -2.43
C GLY A 66 6.28 10.57 -2.74
N GLY A 67 5.43 11.27 -3.49
CA GLY A 67 5.64 12.67 -3.88
C GLY A 67 4.91 13.66 -3.00
N GLY A 68 3.59 13.78 -3.22
CA GLY A 68 2.77 14.84 -2.62
C GLY A 68 2.79 14.89 -1.10
N MET A 69 2.65 13.73 -0.44
CA MET A 69 2.64 13.67 1.02
C MET A 69 4.02 13.92 1.62
N TYR A 70 5.09 13.41 1.01
CA TYR A 70 6.46 13.69 1.45
C TYR A 70 6.81 15.17 1.30
N LEU A 71 6.43 15.79 0.18
CA LEU A 71 6.62 17.24 -0.02
C LEU A 71 5.85 18.04 1.02
N ALA A 72 4.57 17.75 1.22
CA ALA A 72 3.74 18.47 2.19
C ALA A 72 4.31 18.37 3.61
N PHE A 73 4.69 17.17 4.05
CA PHE A 73 5.31 16.95 5.36
C PHE A 73 6.65 17.69 5.49
N GLY A 74 7.52 17.56 4.49
CA GLY A 74 8.81 18.24 4.46
C GLY A 74 8.68 19.76 4.50
N MET A 75 7.70 20.33 3.77
CA MET A 75 7.43 21.77 3.80
C MET A 75 6.94 22.23 5.17
N VAL A 76 6.07 21.49 5.86
CA VAL A 76 5.62 21.85 7.21
C VAL A 76 6.78 21.80 8.21
N CYS A 77 7.63 20.79 8.15
CA CYS A 77 8.85 20.71 8.97
C CYS A 77 9.80 21.91 8.70
N ALA A 78 10.00 22.23 7.43
CA ALA A 78 10.85 23.35 7.03
C ALA A 78 10.29 24.71 7.45
N LEU A 79 8.95 24.89 7.39
CA LEU A 79 8.28 26.08 7.87
C LEU A 79 8.42 26.23 9.40
N LEU A 80 8.28 25.16 10.15
CA LEU A 80 8.50 25.17 11.60
C LEU A 80 9.94 25.56 11.92
N ASN A 81 10.92 25.01 11.21
CA ASN A 81 12.33 25.40 11.34
C ASN A 81 12.53 26.87 11.00
N ALA A 82 11.97 27.35 9.89
CA ALA A 82 12.10 28.75 9.47
C ALA A 82 11.49 29.73 10.48
N ARG A 83 10.37 29.37 11.09
CA ARG A 83 9.74 30.19 12.18
C ARG A 83 10.64 30.27 13.41
N ASN A 84 11.33 29.19 13.75
CA ASN A 84 12.19 29.14 14.94
C ASN A 84 13.56 29.78 14.72
N THR A 85 14.10 29.70 13.50
CA THR A 85 15.47 30.10 13.20
C THR A 85 15.60 31.34 12.31
N GLY A 86 14.53 31.76 11.65
CA GLY A 86 14.55 32.77 10.60
C GLY A 86 15.13 32.26 9.27
N LYS A 87 15.50 30.99 9.16
CA LYS A 87 16.15 30.40 7.97
C LYS A 87 15.21 29.43 7.26
N GLY A 88 14.88 29.77 6.03
CA GLY A 88 14.19 28.87 5.11
C GLY A 88 15.14 27.84 4.49
N GLN A 89 14.59 26.98 3.65
CA GLN A 89 15.35 25.94 2.95
C GLN A 89 14.61 25.43 1.73
N VAL A 90 15.33 24.70 0.89
CA VAL A 90 14.74 23.92 -0.21
C VAL A 90 14.29 22.56 0.36
N VAL A 91 13.07 22.14 0.01
CA VAL A 91 12.58 20.78 0.20
C VAL A 91 12.50 20.14 -1.18
N ASP A 92 13.35 19.18 -1.43
CA ASP A 92 13.42 18.40 -2.67
C ASP A 92 12.78 17.02 -2.45
N ALA A 93 11.64 16.80 -3.05
CA ALA A 93 10.88 15.55 -2.94
C ALA A 93 10.89 14.83 -4.30
N ALA A 94 11.77 13.85 -4.46
CA ALA A 94 11.76 12.96 -5.60
C ALA A 94 10.76 11.81 -5.34
N MET A 95 9.83 11.57 -6.26
CA MET A 95 8.83 10.53 -6.10
C MET A 95 9.45 9.14 -5.96
N VAL A 96 10.52 8.84 -6.71
CA VAL A 96 11.24 7.57 -6.59
C VAL A 96 11.82 7.35 -5.19
N ASP A 97 12.35 8.39 -4.55
CA ASP A 97 12.93 8.30 -3.21
C ASP A 97 11.85 8.12 -2.14
N GLY A 98 10.73 8.86 -2.28
CA GLY A 98 9.58 8.70 -1.40
C GLY A 98 8.98 7.30 -1.49
N VAL A 99 8.86 6.73 -2.70
CA VAL A 99 8.42 5.33 -2.87
C VAL A 99 9.40 4.36 -2.24
N ALA A 100 10.71 4.55 -2.43
CA ALA A 100 11.72 3.71 -1.79
C ALA A 100 11.61 3.74 -0.26
N SER A 101 11.31 4.92 0.31
CA SER A 101 11.03 5.06 1.75
C SER A 101 9.77 4.31 2.17
N LEU A 102 8.66 4.38 1.41
CA LEU A 102 7.44 3.60 1.66
C LEU A 102 7.70 2.09 1.61
N MET A 103 8.60 1.64 0.74
CA MET A 103 9.01 0.24 0.64
C MET A 103 9.88 -0.25 1.80
N GLY A 104 10.31 0.64 2.70
CA GLY A 104 11.20 0.27 3.82
C GLY A 104 10.63 -0.85 4.69
N PHE A 105 9.32 -0.87 4.95
CA PHE A 105 8.66 -1.96 5.68
C PHE A 105 8.71 -3.29 4.92
N ILE A 106 8.40 -3.28 3.63
CA ILE A 106 8.45 -4.48 2.77
C ILE A 106 9.88 -5.02 2.68
N HIS A 107 10.87 -4.15 2.47
CA HIS A 107 12.28 -4.54 2.46
C HIS A 107 12.72 -5.15 3.81
N GLY A 108 12.24 -4.59 4.93
CA GLY A 108 12.47 -5.16 6.25
C GLY A 108 11.90 -6.58 6.40
N MET A 109 10.67 -6.80 5.94
CA MET A 109 10.05 -8.14 5.92
C MET A 109 10.81 -9.12 5.00
N MET A 110 11.29 -8.66 3.84
CA MET A 110 12.10 -9.48 2.94
C MET A 110 13.43 -9.88 3.59
N ALA A 111 14.09 -8.96 4.27
CA ALA A 111 15.36 -9.22 4.96
C ALA A 111 15.23 -10.27 6.08
N THR A 112 14.05 -10.42 6.68
CA THR A 112 13.76 -11.44 7.70
C THR A 112 13.18 -12.73 7.13
N GLY A 113 12.94 -12.80 5.82
CA GLY A 113 12.29 -13.94 5.16
C GLY A 113 10.76 -14.00 5.38
N PHE A 114 10.17 -13.01 6.02
CA PHE A 114 8.72 -12.94 6.21
C PHE A 114 7.98 -12.60 4.91
N GLN A 115 8.58 -11.78 4.06
CA GLN A 115 8.12 -11.48 2.70
C GLN A 115 9.03 -12.16 1.69
N VAL A 116 8.46 -12.82 0.68
CA VAL A 116 9.21 -13.37 -0.45
C VAL A 116 8.98 -12.54 -1.72
N PRO A 117 9.88 -12.60 -2.71
CA PRO A 117 9.75 -11.80 -3.93
C PRO A 117 8.54 -12.15 -4.80
N GLU A 118 8.02 -13.38 -4.65
CA GLU A 118 6.91 -13.88 -5.44
C GLU A 118 5.62 -13.13 -5.05
N ARG A 119 5.12 -12.33 -5.99
CA ARG A 119 3.88 -11.57 -5.84
C ARG A 119 2.68 -12.49 -5.64
N GLY A 120 1.73 -12.07 -4.79
CA GLY A 120 0.49 -12.80 -4.54
C GLY A 120 0.68 -14.06 -3.69
N SER A 121 1.80 -14.19 -2.97
CA SER A 121 2.10 -15.30 -2.08
C SER A 121 2.38 -14.87 -0.64
N ASN A 122 2.28 -13.59 -0.35
CA ASN A 122 2.59 -13.00 0.95
C ASN A 122 1.33 -12.58 1.71
N LEU A 123 1.54 -12.06 2.93
CA LEU A 123 0.45 -11.68 3.83
C LEU A 123 -0.44 -10.57 3.24
N LEU A 124 0.18 -9.52 2.68
CA LEU A 124 -0.51 -8.28 2.29
C LEU A 124 -0.72 -8.12 0.78
N ASP A 125 -0.30 -9.09 -0.02
CA ASP A 125 -0.32 -9.03 -1.49
C ASP A 125 -1.28 -10.03 -2.13
N THR A 126 -2.37 -10.37 -1.43
CA THR A 126 -3.37 -11.37 -1.83
C THR A 126 -2.92 -12.84 -1.69
N GLY A 127 -1.79 -13.14 -1.06
CA GLY A 127 -1.38 -14.52 -0.76
C GLY A 127 -2.27 -15.16 0.31
N ALA A 128 -2.45 -14.46 1.43
CA ALA A 128 -3.23 -14.95 2.57
C ALA A 128 -4.74 -15.00 2.28
N HIS A 129 -5.39 -16.08 2.71
CA HIS A 129 -6.84 -16.25 2.57
C HIS A 129 -7.65 -15.28 3.44
N PHE A 130 -7.08 -14.72 4.48
CA PHE A 130 -7.70 -13.77 5.39
C PHE A 130 -7.35 -12.31 5.08
N TYR A 131 -6.65 -12.05 3.96
CA TYR A 131 -6.31 -10.71 3.50
C TYR A 131 -6.43 -10.64 1.96
N ASP A 132 -7.66 -10.54 1.48
CA ASP A 132 -7.95 -10.51 0.04
C ASP A 132 -9.33 -9.92 -0.26
N VAL A 133 -9.62 -9.81 -1.54
CA VAL A 133 -10.90 -9.41 -2.11
C VAL A 133 -11.60 -10.63 -2.71
N TYR A 134 -12.87 -10.83 -2.38
CA TYR A 134 -13.66 -11.97 -2.82
C TYR A 134 -14.91 -11.55 -3.60
N GLU A 135 -15.21 -12.28 -4.66
CA GLU A 135 -16.36 -12.05 -5.53
C GLU A 135 -17.63 -12.69 -4.90
N CYS A 136 -18.70 -11.90 -4.84
CA CYS A 136 -20.03 -12.31 -4.35
C CYS A 136 -20.88 -12.87 -5.49
N SER A 137 -22.06 -13.43 -5.14
CA SER A 137 -22.99 -14.02 -6.11
C SER A 137 -23.54 -13.03 -7.16
N ASP A 138 -23.53 -11.74 -6.83
CA ASP A 138 -24.02 -10.65 -7.69
C ASP A 138 -22.89 -10.00 -8.54
N GLY A 139 -21.70 -10.60 -8.56
CA GLY A 139 -20.52 -10.09 -9.31
C GLY A 139 -19.86 -8.86 -8.68
N LYS A 140 -20.31 -8.41 -7.52
CA LYS A 140 -19.65 -7.39 -6.72
C LYS A 140 -18.64 -8.04 -5.77
N TYR A 141 -17.87 -7.22 -5.04
CA TYR A 141 -16.76 -7.71 -4.23
C TYR A 141 -16.88 -7.28 -2.77
N ILE A 142 -16.29 -8.08 -1.90
CA ILE A 142 -15.98 -7.72 -0.52
C ILE A 142 -14.49 -7.82 -0.26
N SER A 143 -13.98 -7.00 0.65
CA SER A 143 -12.60 -7.09 1.15
C SER A 143 -12.61 -7.65 2.58
N ILE A 144 -11.64 -8.51 2.88
CA ILE A 144 -11.41 -9.10 4.19
C ILE A 144 -9.96 -8.82 4.57
N GLY A 145 -9.71 -8.41 5.83
CA GLY A 145 -8.39 -8.08 6.35
C GLY A 145 -8.16 -8.59 7.78
N SER A 146 -8.67 -9.77 8.13
CA SER A 146 -8.67 -10.34 9.50
C SER A 146 -7.30 -10.91 9.90
N ILE A 147 -6.29 -10.04 10.10
CA ILE A 147 -4.92 -10.45 10.39
C ILE A 147 -4.78 -10.99 11.81
N GLU A 148 -5.32 -10.27 12.80
CA GLU A 148 -5.20 -10.60 14.21
C GLU A 148 -6.05 -11.84 14.56
N PRO A 149 -5.58 -12.71 15.47
CA PRO A 149 -6.27 -13.98 15.78
C PRO A 149 -7.73 -13.82 16.22
N GLN A 150 -8.05 -12.76 16.95
CA GLN A 150 -9.43 -12.50 17.40
C GLN A 150 -10.35 -12.14 16.22
N PHE A 151 -9.90 -11.32 15.29
CA PHE A 151 -10.66 -10.93 14.10
C PHE A 151 -10.79 -12.10 13.13
N TYR A 152 -9.75 -12.91 13.00
CA TYR A 152 -9.78 -14.15 12.22
C TYR A 152 -10.77 -15.16 12.80
N SER A 153 -10.79 -15.34 14.13
CA SER A 153 -11.76 -16.23 14.79
C SER A 153 -13.20 -15.79 14.51
N GLU A 154 -13.49 -14.48 14.55
CA GLU A 154 -14.80 -13.96 14.22
C GLU A 154 -15.15 -14.15 12.74
N LEU A 155 -14.19 -13.96 11.81
CA LEU A 155 -14.37 -14.26 10.39
C LEU A 155 -14.81 -15.71 10.19
N ILE A 156 -14.11 -16.68 10.79
CA ILE A 156 -14.43 -18.11 10.68
C ILE A 156 -15.86 -18.38 11.18
N GLN A 157 -16.24 -17.80 12.30
CA GLN A 157 -17.59 -17.93 12.86
C GLN A 157 -18.67 -17.30 11.95
N LYS A 158 -18.43 -16.07 11.45
CA LYS A 158 -19.41 -15.34 10.62
C LYS A 158 -19.62 -15.97 9.25
N LEU A 159 -18.59 -16.57 8.69
CA LEU A 159 -18.66 -17.29 7.42
C LEU A 159 -19.06 -18.77 7.61
N GLU A 160 -19.31 -19.22 8.83
CA GLU A 160 -19.68 -20.61 9.18
C GLU A 160 -18.66 -21.64 8.64
N LEU A 161 -17.36 -21.31 8.72
CA LEU A 161 -16.27 -22.14 8.25
C LEU A 161 -15.87 -23.19 9.29
N ASP A 162 -15.29 -24.30 8.83
CA ASP A 162 -14.77 -25.37 9.69
C ASP A 162 -13.56 -24.87 10.50
N SER A 163 -13.74 -24.68 11.80
CA SER A 163 -12.71 -24.17 12.70
C SER A 163 -11.47 -25.06 12.82
N GLU A 164 -11.60 -26.38 12.62
CA GLU A 164 -10.44 -27.31 12.63
C GLU A 164 -9.61 -27.14 11.35
N LYS A 165 -10.28 -27.06 10.19
CA LYS A 165 -9.61 -26.82 8.90
C LYS A 165 -8.89 -25.47 8.88
N PHE A 166 -9.47 -24.44 9.48
CA PHE A 166 -8.94 -23.08 9.52
C PHE A 166 -8.06 -22.79 10.76
N ALA A 167 -7.72 -23.79 11.59
CA ALA A 167 -6.98 -23.60 12.84
C ALA A 167 -5.56 -23.01 12.65
N HIS A 168 -4.93 -23.22 11.50
CA HIS A 168 -3.56 -22.81 11.22
C HIS A 168 -3.50 -21.60 10.28
N GLN A 169 -3.98 -20.43 10.74
CA GLN A 169 -4.08 -19.19 9.98
C GLN A 169 -2.78 -18.84 9.22
N MET A 170 -1.62 -18.95 9.86
CA MET A 170 -0.33 -18.50 9.32
C MET A 170 0.41 -19.58 8.53
N ASP A 171 -0.16 -20.76 8.34
CA ASP A 171 0.43 -21.81 7.51
C ASP A 171 0.25 -21.48 6.02
N ARG A 172 1.28 -20.90 5.42
CA ARG A 172 1.26 -20.47 4.01
C ARG A 172 0.99 -21.62 3.02
N THR A 173 1.32 -22.85 3.39
CA THR A 173 1.09 -24.01 2.52
C THR A 173 -0.39 -24.31 2.32
N LYS A 174 -1.23 -23.89 3.26
CA LYS A 174 -2.68 -24.05 3.24
C LYS A 174 -3.43 -22.86 2.65
N TRP A 175 -2.79 -21.70 2.51
CA TRP A 175 -3.47 -20.48 2.06
C TRP A 175 -4.24 -20.63 0.75
N PRO A 176 -3.71 -21.27 -0.31
CA PRO A 176 -4.47 -21.43 -1.56
C PRO A 176 -5.77 -22.21 -1.39
N GLU A 177 -5.71 -23.37 -0.68
CA GLU A 177 -6.88 -24.19 -0.41
C GLU A 177 -7.93 -23.45 0.43
N LEU A 178 -7.50 -22.79 1.52
CA LEU A 178 -8.38 -22.05 2.42
C LEU A 178 -9.00 -20.83 1.70
N LYS A 179 -8.27 -20.20 0.78
CA LYS A 179 -8.79 -19.13 -0.07
C LYS A 179 -9.93 -19.62 -0.97
N ASP A 180 -9.76 -20.77 -1.60
CA ASP A 180 -10.80 -21.37 -2.44
C ASP A 180 -12.06 -21.68 -1.65
N GLU A 181 -11.93 -22.11 -0.39
CA GLU A 181 -13.07 -22.36 0.49
C GLU A 181 -13.81 -21.05 0.84
N ILE A 182 -13.08 -20.01 1.22
CA ILE A 182 -13.71 -18.68 1.49
C ILE A 182 -14.39 -18.17 0.21
N ALA A 183 -13.75 -18.29 -0.94
CA ALA A 183 -14.32 -17.86 -2.21
C ALA A 183 -15.65 -18.58 -2.54
N LYS A 184 -15.74 -19.89 -2.26
CA LYS A 184 -16.99 -20.66 -2.43
C LYS A 184 -18.10 -20.15 -1.52
N VAL A 185 -17.77 -19.91 -0.24
CA VAL A 185 -18.76 -19.42 0.75
C VAL A 185 -19.21 -18.02 0.38
N VAL A 186 -18.29 -17.11 0.03
CA VAL A 186 -18.61 -15.72 -0.33
C VAL A 186 -19.51 -15.66 -1.57
N ARG A 187 -19.29 -16.52 -2.56
CA ARG A 187 -20.14 -16.63 -3.75
C ARG A 187 -21.57 -17.11 -3.45
N GLY A 188 -21.84 -17.61 -2.27
CA GLY A 188 -23.16 -18.06 -1.85
C GLY A 188 -24.16 -16.93 -1.56
N LYS A 189 -23.70 -15.70 -1.38
CA LYS A 189 -24.53 -14.53 -1.06
C LYS A 189 -24.11 -13.31 -1.89
N SER A 190 -25.03 -12.36 -2.05
CA SER A 190 -24.74 -11.05 -2.64
C SER A 190 -23.88 -10.20 -1.70
N ARG A 191 -23.25 -9.15 -2.24
CA ARG A 191 -22.50 -8.20 -1.41
C ARG A 191 -23.34 -7.55 -0.33
N ASP A 192 -24.59 -7.21 -0.64
CA ASP A 192 -25.49 -6.53 0.29
C ASP A 192 -25.93 -7.49 1.44
N GLU A 193 -26.11 -8.80 1.15
CA GLU A 193 -26.35 -9.81 2.20
C GLU A 193 -25.11 -10.01 3.10
N TRP A 194 -23.90 -9.95 2.52
CA TRP A 194 -22.66 -9.98 3.32
C TRP A 194 -22.49 -8.72 4.15
N ASP A 195 -22.90 -7.56 3.64
CA ASP A 195 -22.87 -6.31 4.39
C ASP A 195 -23.76 -6.37 5.64
N GLU A 196 -24.97 -6.97 5.53
CA GLU A 196 -25.86 -7.19 6.68
C GLU A 196 -25.23 -8.11 7.75
N ILE A 197 -24.37 -9.07 7.35
CA ILE A 197 -23.75 -10.04 8.27
C ILE A 197 -22.46 -9.48 8.91
N LEU A 198 -21.67 -8.73 8.13
CA LEU A 198 -20.29 -8.39 8.48
C LEU A 198 -20.09 -6.92 8.86
N ALA A 199 -20.96 -6.01 8.43
CA ALA A 199 -20.79 -4.59 8.76
C ALA A 199 -20.92 -4.35 10.27
N GLY A 200 -20.02 -3.54 10.81
CA GLY A 200 -19.98 -3.20 12.24
C GLY A 200 -19.46 -4.33 13.15
N THR A 201 -18.91 -5.39 12.58
CA THR A 201 -18.19 -6.45 13.32
C THR A 201 -16.68 -6.20 13.28
N ASP A 202 -15.91 -6.95 14.09
CA ASP A 202 -14.45 -6.85 14.13
C ASP A 202 -13.75 -7.75 13.07
N VAL A 203 -14.47 -8.21 12.05
CA VAL A 203 -13.92 -9.04 10.95
C VAL A 203 -12.94 -8.30 10.04
N CYS A 204 -12.78 -6.98 10.19
CA CYS A 204 -12.01 -6.15 9.26
C CYS A 204 -12.55 -6.27 7.82
N TYR A 205 -13.83 -6.05 7.68
CA TYR A 205 -14.62 -6.15 6.45
C TYR A 205 -14.90 -4.77 5.85
N ALA A 206 -14.93 -4.70 4.52
CA ALA A 206 -15.56 -3.60 3.79
C ALA A 206 -16.14 -4.08 2.44
N PRO A 207 -17.29 -3.51 1.99
CA PRO A 207 -17.77 -3.71 0.61
C PRO A 207 -16.88 -2.95 -0.38
N VAL A 208 -16.70 -3.51 -1.57
CA VAL A 208 -15.95 -2.89 -2.66
C VAL A 208 -16.91 -2.38 -3.74
#